data_0a117fafd2e0bcfce6bb9f4ae7cd1ec1
#
_entry.id   0a117fafd2e0bcfce6bb9f4ae7cd1ec1
#
_cell.length_a   1.000
_cell.length_b   1.000
_cell.length_c   1.000
_cell.angle_alpha   90.00
_cell.angle_beta   90.00
_cell.angle_gamma   90.00
#
_symmetry.space_group_name_H-M   'P 1'
#
loop_
_entity.id
_entity.type
_entity.pdbx_description
1 polymer ?
#
loop_
_entity_poly.entity_id
_entity_poly.type
_entity_poly.pdbx_seq_one_letter_code
_entity_poly.pdbx_strand_id
1 'polypeptide(L)'
;MSKRAELSTGEALVGLLEAYGVDTIFGIPGVHNIEMYRALPRSKIRHVLVRHEQGAGFMADGYARATGKPGVCFTITGPGVLNILTPMGQAWSDSSPMLVIATALDIRDSAQGRGRLHEMLDQRGAAATVTTFHMRAYT
;
A
#
# COMPACT_ATOMS: atom_id res chain seq x y z
N MET A 1 -24.88 23.95 13.72
CA MET A 1 -23.71 23.65 12.88
C MET A 1 -23.35 22.20 13.09
N SER A 2 -23.60 21.34 12.12
CA SER A 2 -23.22 19.91 12.18
C SER A 2 -21.67 19.84 12.18
N LYS A 3 -21.08 19.25 13.22
CA LYS A 3 -19.65 18.89 13.19
C LYS A 3 -19.47 17.94 12.00
N ARG A 4 -18.73 18.37 10.96
CA ARG A 4 -18.22 17.43 9.96
C ARG A 4 -17.43 16.36 10.76
N ALA A 5 -17.86 15.12 10.64
CA ALA A 5 -17.07 14.02 11.18
C ALA A 5 -15.70 14.08 10.49
N GLU A 6 -14.63 14.26 11.27
CA GLU A 6 -13.27 14.21 10.75
C GLU A 6 -13.01 12.76 10.34
N LEU A 7 -12.65 12.57 9.07
CA LEU A 7 -12.25 11.26 8.55
C LEU A 7 -10.83 10.97 9.02
N SER A 8 -10.57 9.73 9.41
CA SER A 8 -9.19 9.27 9.56
C SER A 8 -8.48 9.24 8.20
N THR A 9 -7.16 9.30 8.20
CA THR A 9 -6.37 9.18 6.97
C THR A 9 -6.70 7.87 6.21
N GLY A 10 -6.92 6.77 6.93
CA GLY A 10 -7.34 5.50 6.33
C GLY A 10 -8.70 5.59 5.64
N GLU A 11 -9.68 6.23 6.27
CA GLU A 11 -11.01 6.44 5.68
C GLU A 11 -10.95 7.35 4.44
N ALA A 12 -10.19 8.44 4.52
CA ALA A 12 -10.00 9.34 3.39
C ALA A 12 -9.31 8.64 2.22
N LEU A 13 -8.27 7.85 2.48
CA LEU A 13 -7.54 7.08 1.49
C LEU A 13 -8.44 6.06 0.78
N VAL A 14 -9.17 5.25 1.54
CA VAL A 14 -10.06 4.22 0.97
C VAL A 14 -11.19 4.87 0.17
N GLY A 15 -11.79 5.96 0.67
CA GLY A 15 -12.79 6.72 -0.06
C GLY A 15 -12.26 7.31 -1.37
N LEU A 16 -11.01 7.77 -1.38
CA LEU A 16 -10.35 8.28 -2.58
C LEU A 16 -10.12 7.17 -3.60
N LEU A 17 -9.61 6.02 -3.17
CA LEU A 17 -9.40 4.85 -4.04
C LEU A 17 -10.73 4.40 -4.68
N GLU A 18 -11.81 4.35 -3.90
CA GLU A 18 -13.14 4.02 -4.40
C GLU A 18 -13.61 5.05 -5.44
N ALA A 19 -13.41 6.34 -5.19
CA ALA A 19 -13.75 7.42 -6.12
C ALA A 19 -12.96 7.35 -7.44
N TYR A 20 -11.73 6.84 -7.41
CA TYR A 20 -10.92 6.55 -8.61
C TYR A 20 -11.26 5.22 -9.29
N GLY A 21 -12.28 4.50 -8.82
CA GLY A 21 -12.77 3.28 -9.44
C GLY A 21 -11.95 2.02 -9.09
N VAL A 22 -11.16 2.07 -8.02
CA VAL A 22 -10.51 0.87 -7.49
C VAL A 22 -11.60 -0.04 -6.91
N ASP A 23 -11.66 -1.26 -7.39
CA ASP A 23 -12.65 -2.27 -6.98
C ASP A 23 -12.04 -3.44 -6.21
N THR A 24 -10.71 -3.60 -6.25
CA THR A 24 -10.02 -4.71 -5.61
C THR A 24 -8.68 -4.25 -5.04
N ILE A 25 -8.38 -4.67 -3.82
CA ILE A 25 -7.09 -4.44 -3.13
C ILE A 25 -6.54 -5.78 -2.64
N PHE A 26 -5.25 -6.00 -2.86
CA PHE A 26 -4.52 -7.19 -2.41
C PHE A 26 -3.62 -6.82 -1.23
N GLY A 27 -3.56 -7.66 -0.19
CA GLY A 27 -2.66 -7.37 0.92
C GLY A 27 -2.91 -8.18 2.18
N ILE A 28 -2.16 -7.84 3.23
CA ILE A 28 -2.23 -8.46 4.55
C ILE A 28 -2.37 -7.35 5.61
N PRO A 29 -3.39 -7.41 6.48
CA PRO A 29 -3.49 -6.50 7.60
C PRO A 29 -2.36 -6.73 8.61
N GLY A 30 -1.84 -5.67 9.17
CA GLY A 30 -0.81 -5.71 10.21
C GLY A 30 -0.88 -4.47 11.10
N VAL A 31 -0.06 -4.44 12.14
CA VAL A 31 -0.12 -3.41 13.18
C VAL A 31 -0.06 -1.98 12.60
N HIS A 32 0.82 -1.74 11.62
CA HIS A 32 1.03 -0.39 11.11
C HIS A 32 -0.01 0.05 10.06
N ASN A 33 -0.69 -0.90 9.38
CA ASN A 33 -1.65 -0.57 8.32
C ASN A 33 -3.11 -0.84 8.70
N ILE A 34 -3.38 -1.18 9.96
CA ILE A 34 -4.71 -1.56 10.43
C ILE A 34 -5.77 -0.48 10.18
N GLU A 35 -5.41 0.79 10.24
CA GLU A 35 -6.35 1.89 10.01
C GLU A 35 -6.87 1.93 8.56
N MET A 36 -6.05 1.58 7.58
CA MET A 36 -6.50 1.42 6.21
C MET A 36 -7.50 0.26 6.08
N TYR A 37 -7.23 -0.85 6.77
CA TYR A 37 -8.11 -2.02 6.77
C TYR A 37 -9.43 -1.80 7.52
N ARG A 38 -9.46 -0.94 8.55
CA ARG A 38 -10.70 -0.55 9.24
C ARG A 38 -11.68 0.21 8.34
N ALA A 39 -11.17 0.90 7.33
CA ALA A 39 -11.99 1.65 6.38
C ALA A 39 -12.61 0.74 5.30
N LEU A 40 -11.93 -0.33 4.89
CA LEU A 40 -12.35 -1.21 3.80
C LEU A 40 -13.77 -1.81 3.96
N PRO A 41 -14.23 -2.29 5.14
CA PRO A 41 -15.58 -2.85 5.28
C PRO A 41 -16.72 -1.87 5.01
N ARG A 42 -16.43 -0.56 4.98
CA ARG A 42 -17.41 0.50 4.68
C ARG A 42 -17.39 0.91 3.21
N SER A 43 -16.48 0.35 2.41
CA SER A 43 -16.34 0.62 0.98
C SER A 43 -16.89 -0.54 0.15
N LYS A 44 -16.97 -0.35 -1.17
CA LYS A 44 -17.32 -1.40 -2.12
C LYS A 44 -16.08 -2.16 -2.61
N ILE A 45 -14.91 -1.80 -2.13
CA ILE A 45 -13.66 -2.39 -2.57
C ILE A 45 -13.52 -3.81 -1.98
N ARG A 46 -13.33 -4.77 -2.86
CA ARG A 46 -13.06 -6.16 -2.45
C ARG A 46 -11.63 -6.29 -1.94
N HIS A 47 -11.45 -6.78 -0.73
CA HIS A 47 -10.14 -7.16 -0.21
C HIS A 47 -9.83 -8.63 -0.52
N VAL A 48 -8.68 -8.88 -1.12
CA VAL A 48 -8.11 -10.21 -1.33
C VAL A 48 -6.98 -10.41 -0.34
N LEU A 49 -7.27 -11.19 0.71
CA LEU A 49 -6.28 -11.55 1.71
C LEU A 49 -5.27 -12.53 1.10
N VAL A 50 -4.00 -12.19 1.19
CA VAL A 50 -2.90 -13.03 0.74
C VAL A 50 -2.09 -13.56 1.93
N ARG A 51 -1.14 -14.47 1.67
CA ARG A 51 -0.26 -15.02 2.71
C ARG A 51 1.17 -14.49 2.66
N HIS A 52 1.49 -13.72 1.62
CA HIS A 52 2.80 -13.10 1.42
C HIS A 52 2.63 -11.90 0.49
N GLU A 53 3.30 -10.80 0.75
CA GLU A 53 3.16 -9.56 -0.03
C GLU A 53 3.66 -9.72 -1.48
N GLN A 54 4.62 -10.59 -1.72
CA GLN A 54 5.03 -10.96 -3.08
C GLN A 54 3.85 -11.55 -3.87
N GLY A 55 3.05 -12.40 -3.23
CA GLY A 55 1.82 -12.92 -3.81
C GLY A 55 0.79 -11.83 -4.11
N ALA A 56 0.64 -10.84 -3.19
CA ALA A 56 -0.22 -9.68 -3.43
C ALA A 56 0.20 -8.92 -4.69
N GLY A 57 1.49 -8.64 -4.83
CA GLY A 57 2.01 -7.92 -5.98
C GLY A 57 1.83 -8.67 -7.30
N PHE A 58 2.10 -9.97 -7.34
CA PHE A 58 1.85 -10.75 -8.56
C PHE A 58 0.36 -10.89 -8.90
N MET A 59 -0.52 -10.97 -7.88
CA MET A 59 -1.97 -10.92 -8.13
C MET A 59 -2.40 -9.56 -8.68
N ALA A 60 -1.84 -8.47 -8.16
CA ALA A 60 -2.10 -7.11 -8.64
C ALA A 60 -1.59 -6.91 -10.09
N ASP A 61 -0.39 -7.42 -10.41
CA ASP A 61 0.15 -7.40 -11.76
C ASP A 61 -0.75 -8.18 -12.73
N GLY A 62 -1.14 -9.41 -12.36
CA GLY A 62 -2.08 -10.22 -13.15
C GLY A 62 -3.44 -9.55 -13.33
N TYR A 63 -3.96 -8.92 -12.27
CA TYR A 63 -5.19 -8.13 -12.32
C TYR A 63 -5.08 -6.98 -13.32
N ALA A 64 -3.98 -6.22 -13.26
CA ALA A 64 -3.76 -5.10 -14.17
C ALA A 64 -3.70 -5.54 -15.64
N ARG A 65 -2.99 -6.62 -15.93
CA ARG A 65 -2.90 -7.20 -17.29
C ARG A 65 -4.25 -7.70 -17.81
N ALA A 66 -5.05 -8.31 -16.93
CA ALA A 66 -6.34 -8.86 -17.33
C ALA A 66 -7.44 -7.81 -17.51
N THR A 67 -7.38 -6.72 -16.75
CA THR A 67 -8.49 -5.74 -16.69
C THR A 67 -8.15 -4.40 -17.32
N GLY A 68 -6.88 -4.09 -17.53
CA GLY A 68 -6.41 -2.76 -17.93
C GLY A 68 -6.50 -1.70 -16.82
N LYS A 69 -6.90 -2.07 -15.60
CA LYS A 69 -6.96 -1.19 -14.43
C LYS A 69 -5.70 -1.35 -13.59
N PRO A 70 -5.25 -0.32 -12.86
CA PRO A 70 -4.15 -0.49 -11.93
C PRO A 70 -4.43 -1.55 -10.86
N GLY A 71 -3.48 -2.46 -10.64
CA GLY A 71 -3.52 -3.36 -9.50
C GLY A 71 -3.10 -2.63 -8.23
N VAL A 72 -3.89 -2.74 -7.15
CA VAL A 72 -3.65 -2.00 -5.91
C VAL A 72 -3.28 -2.94 -4.77
N CYS A 73 -2.18 -2.63 -4.07
CA CYS A 73 -1.72 -3.38 -2.92
C CYS A 73 -1.62 -2.52 -1.67
N PHE A 74 -2.01 -3.08 -0.52
CA PHE A 74 -1.69 -2.54 0.81
C PHE A 74 -0.61 -3.38 1.45
N THR A 75 0.48 -2.74 1.89
CA THR A 75 1.57 -3.41 2.60
C THR A 75 1.86 -2.76 3.95
N ILE A 76 2.45 -3.55 4.84
CA ILE A 76 3.00 -3.03 6.09
C ILE A 76 4.39 -2.44 5.84
N THR A 77 4.83 -1.58 6.76
CA THR A 77 6.18 -1.01 6.86
C THR A 77 7.27 -2.09 6.79
N GLY A 78 8.42 -1.75 6.24
CA GLY A 78 9.63 -2.55 6.31
C GLY A 78 9.55 -3.85 5.52
N PRO A 79 9.48 -5.03 6.17
CA PRO A 79 9.46 -6.32 5.49
C PRO A 79 8.37 -6.46 4.43
N GLY A 80 7.18 -5.86 4.67
CA GLY A 80 6.10 -5.88 3.68
C GLY A 80 6.47 -5.15 2.39
N VAL A 81 7.15 -4.01 2.50
CA VAL A 81 7.69 -3.31 1.33
C VAL A 81 8.77 -4.13 0.65
N LEU A 82 9.72 -4.69 1.40
CA LEU A 82 10.78 -5.52 0.80
C LEU A 82 10.23 -6.74 0.07
N ASN A 83 9.23 -7.40 0.65
CA ASN A 83 8.61 -8.58 0.05
C ASN A 83 7.88 -8.25 -1.26
N ILE A 84 7.33 -7.06 -1.42
CA ILE A 84 6.59 -6.69 -2.63
C ILE A 84 7.49 -6.10 -3.73
N LEU A 85 8.75 -5.79 -3.45
CA LEU A 85 9.66 -5.20 -4.45
C LEU A 85 9.85 -6.09 -5.68
N THR A 86 9.87 -7.42 -5.52
CA THR A 86 10.01 -8.36 -6.65
C THR A 86 8.89 -8.18 -7.69
N PRO A 87 7.60 -8.30 -7.34
CA PRO A 87 6.54 -8.06 -8.31
C PRO A 87 6.44 -6.60 -8.75
N MET A 88 6.83 -5.62 -7.92
CA MET A 88 6.94 -4.23 -8.36
C MET A 88 7.97 -4.06 -9.47
N GLY A 89 9.15 -4.69 -9.33
CA GLY A 89 10.19 -4.70 -10.36
C GLY A 89 9.71 -5.36 -11.65
N GLN A 90 8.97 -6.46 -11.55
CA GLN A 90 8.36 -7.10 -12.71
C GLN A 90 7.33 -6.21 -13.38
N ALA A 91 6.40 -5.63 -12.63
CA ALA A 91 5.40 -4.72 -13.15
C ALA A 91 6.03 -3.48 -13.81
N TRP A 92 7.09 -2.92 -13.19
CA TRP A 92 7.85 -1.80 -13.74
C TRP A 92 8.50 -2.16 -15.09
N SER A 93 9.18 -3.31 -15.15
CA SER A 93 9.84 -3.81 -16.37
C SER A 93 8.85 -4.00 -17.53
N ASP A 94 7.67 -4.52 -17.22
CA ASP A 94 6.64 -4.84 -18.22
C ASP A 94 5.65 -3.69 -18.45
N SER A 95 5.86 -2.53 -17.83
CA SER A 95 4.95 -1.37 -17.87
C SER A 95 3.51 -1.69 -17.46
N SER A 96 3.36 -2.62 -16.53
CA SER A 96 2.07 -2.99 -15.94
C SER A 96 1.69 -2.01 -14.83
N PRO A 97 0.49 -1.39 -14.86
CA PRO A 97 0.12 -0.38 -13.90
C PRO A 97 -0.12 -0.98 -12.51
N MET A 98 0.67 -0.57 -11.53
CA MET A 98 0.56 -1.02 -10.14
C MET A 98 0.68 0.16 -9.17
N LEU A 99 -0.19 0.18 -8.16
CA LEU A 99 -0.14 1.12 -7.05
C LEU A 99 0.10 0.35 -5.74
N VAL A 100 1.22 0.61 -5.10
CA VAL A 100 1.50 0.05 -3.78
C VAL A 100 1.42 1.15 -2.73
N ILE A 101 0.54 0.95 -1.76
CA ILE A 101 0.37 1.86 -0.63
C ILE A 101 0.91 1.17 0.61
N ALA A 102 2.03 1.67 1.07
CA ALA A 102 2.74 1.13 2.22
C ALA A 102 2.68 2.10 3.40
N THR A 103 2.52 1.56 4.59
CA THR A 103 2.75 2.36 5.79
C THR A 103 4.24 2.62 6.01
N ALA A 104 4.55 3.62 6.80
CA ALA A 104 5.90 3.94 7.24
C ALA A 104 5.86 4.27 8.73
N LEU A 105 6.99 4.13 9.41
CA LEU A 105 7.13 4.61 10.79
C LEU A 105 6.96 6.13 10.84
N ASP A 106 6.59 6.64 12.01
CA ASP A 106 6.62 8.08 12.28
C ASP A 106 7.99 8.65 11.87
N ILE A 107 8.02 9.88 11.37
CA ILE A 107 9.25 10.51 10.91
C ILE A 107 10.31 10.59 12.01
N ARG A 108 9.89 10.69 13.26
CA ARG A 108 10.76 10.74 14.44
C ARG A 108 11.38 9.39 14.78
N ASP A 109 10.80 8.30 14.31
CA ASP A 109 11.26 6.94 14.55
C ASP A 109 11.90 6.29 13.31
N SER A 110 11.73 6.90 12.12
CA SER A 110 12.29 6.39 10.87
C SER A 110 13.81 6.51 10.83
N ALA A 111 14.49 5.45 10.45
CA ALA A 111 15.95 5.41 10.22
C ALA A 111 16.81 5.83 11.41
N GLN A 112 16.31 5.64 12.63
CA GLN A 112 17.03 6.02 13.86
C GLN A 112 17.91 4.89 14.41
N GLY A 113 17.77 3.66 13.91
CA GLY A 113 18.47 2.48 14.41
C GLY A 113 18.07 2.12 15.85
N ARG A 114 16.85 2.41 16.24
CA ARG A 114 16.33 2.18 17.59
C ARG A 114 15.69 0.80 17.78
N GLY A 115 15.70 -0.04 16.75
CA GLY A 115 15.06 -1.36 16.79
C GLY A 115 13.53 -1.27 16.85
N ARG A 116 12.93 -0.23 16.28
CA ARG A 116 11.48 -0.15 16.13
C ARG A 116 10.97 -1.28 15.24
N LEU A 117 9.78 -1.80 15.54
CA LEU A 117 9.18 -2.85 14.72
C LEU A 117 9.19 -2.44 13.23
N HIS A 118 9.76 -3.29 12.39
CA HIS A 118 9.83 -3.07 10.94
C HIS A 118 10.61 -1.82 10.50
N GLU A 119 11.51 -1.33 11.36
CA GLU A 119 12.36 -0.19 11.01
C GLU A 119 13.25 -0.51 9.81
N MET A 120 13.35 0.42 8.89
CA MET A 120 14.27 0.38 7.74
C MET A 120 15.08 1.67 7.71
N LEU A 121 16.29 1.57 7.20
CA LEU A 121 17.15 2.73 6.99
C LEU A 121 16.53 3.69 5.97
N ASP A 122 16.10 3.18 4.82
CA ASP A 122 15.44 3.98 3.76
C ASP A 122 14.43 3.13 2.98
N GLN A 123 13.20 3.12 3.46
CA GLN A 123 12.10 2.41 2.79
C GLN A 123 11.75 3.04 1.43
N ARG A 124 11.79 4.37 1.35
CA ARG A 124 11.49 5.10 0.12
C ARG A 124 12.56 4.86 -0.95
N GLY A 125 13.84 4.92 -0.56
CA GLY A 125 14.95 4.64 -1.46
C GLY A 125 14.91 3.22 -2.01
N ALA A 126 14.55 2.22 -1.18
CA ALA A 126 14.37 0.86 -1.65
C ALA A 126 13.28 0.76 -2.72
N ALA A 127 12.12 1.39 -2.53
CA ALA A 127 11.04 1.41 -3.50
C ALA A 127 11.39 2.21 -4.78
N ALA A 128 12.20 3.25 -4.66
CA ALA A 128 12.60 4.11 -5.78
C ALA A 128 13.28 3.35 -6.93
N THR A 129 13.90 2.22 -6.64
CA THR A 129 14.63 1.41 -7.64
C THR A 129 13.73 0.70 -8.64
N VAL A 130 12.45 0.54 -8.30
CA VAL A 130 11.47 -0.23 -9.09
C VAL A 130 10.15 0.53 -9.28
N THR A 131 10.16 1.86 -9.20
CA THR A 131 8.98 2.69 -9.38
C THR A 131 9.26 3.89 -10.27
N THR A 132 8.29 4.30 -11.07
CA THR A 132 8.33 5.56 -11.84
C THR A 132 7.98 6.77 -10.96
N PHE A 133 7.21 6.55 -9.90
CA PHE A 133 6.80 7.57 -8.94
C PHE A 133 6.77 6.98 -7.53
N HIS A 134 7.31 7.70 -6.57
CA HIS A 134 7.25 7.34 -5.16
C HIS A 134 7.23 8.59 -4.31
N MET A 135 6.38 8.60 -3.30
CA MET A 135 6.29 9.71 -2.36
C MET A 135 5.96 9.20 -0.95
N ARG A 136 6.25 10.03 0.04
CA ARG A 136 5.78 9.85 1.41
C ARG A 136 4.72 10.91 1.70
N ALA A 137 3.54 10.48 2.09
CA ALA A 137 2.52 11.37 2.63
C ALA A 137 2.83 11.63 4.12
N TYR A 138 2.66 12.88 4.53
CA TYR A 138 2.79 13.31 5.92
C TYR A 138 1.40 13.73 6.39
N THR A 139 0.98 13.20 7.55
CA THR A 139 -0.31 13.46 8.17
C THR A 139 -0.13 13.96 9.59
#